data_ca62ed20d749b1e4883d9cf413dd56be
#
_entry.id   ca62ed20d749b1e4883d9cf413dd56be
#
_cell.length_a   1.000
_cell.length_b   1.000
_cell.length_c   1.000
_cell.angle_alpha   90.00
_cell.angle_beta   90.00
_cell.angle_gamma   90.00
#
_symmetry.space_group_name_H-M   'P 1'
#
loop_
_entity.id
_entity.type
_entity.pdbx_description
1 polymer ?
#
loop_
_entity_poly.entity_id
_entity_poly.type
_entity_poly.pdbx_seq_one_letter_code
_entity_poly.pdbx_strand_id
1 'polypeptide(L)'
;MAKTYEQELHALTPYCFRVYNKSLDGDRDKRYSRLDQISGKFDLLDMLEKFLIAKSDKYRLSEESQQVYCFGDIKIDKTKREVWGWFNVGVYGIRTEIINIKTQEVDFEKAKENAEIIKHYVHFRIPKTANEAMAFLHTFRGNGVKTLFYKLFGEYFREQTKLVLQMNPLAYDKAMDAWLDAPAKEIKLTKFVGVEDVADKLNKLGHHEQELIIKPPRKGQLGRLRDYLKKGNKHHAAVVELSGFGNQVKTVVEMNGKKRTFNVGHSSANALCEIELDEKVIMDEGVPTLKSMNRWVKEIANEYANTMY
;
A
#
# COMPACT_ATOMS: atom_id res chain seq x y z
N MET A 1 21.58 5.55 10.59
CA MET A 1 21.71 4.09 10.86
C MET A 1 21.35 3.34 9.60
N ALA A 2 21.86 2.13 9.40
CA ALA A 2 21.43 1.31 8.27
C ALA A 2 20.00 0.78 8.54
N LYS A 3 19.22 0.64 7.47
CA LYS A 3 17.89 0.04 7.50
C LYS A 3 17.98 -1.42 7.97
N THR A 4 17.08 -1.87 8.84
CA THR A 4 17.05 -3.27 9.31
C THR A 4 16.26 -4.13 8.33
N TYR A 5 16.54 -5.45 8.33
CA TYR A 5 15.76 -6.41 7.54
C TYR A 5 14.25 -6.35 7.85
N GLU A 6 13.89 -6.15 9.12
CA GLU A 6 12.50 -6.00 9.53
C GLU A 6 11.81 -4.82 8.82
N GLN A 7 12.48 -3.68 8.68
CA GLN A 7 11.93 -2.51 7.97
C GLN A 7 11.71 -2.79 6.48
N GLU A 8 12.50 -3.66 5.86
CA GLU A 8 12.38 -4.03 4.44
C GLU A 8 11.12 -4.83 4.14
N LEU A 9 10.54 -5.50 5.14
CA LEU A 9 9.29 -6.24 5.00
C LEU A 9 8.05 -5.34 4.95
N HIS A 10 8.20 -4.05 5.26
CA HIS A 10 7.11 -3.10 5.38
C HIS A 10 7.21 -2.01 4.32
N ALA A 11 6.06 -1.61 3.78
CA ALA A 11 5.95 -0.48 2.86
C ALA A 11 4.67 0.31 3.12
N LEU A 12 4.63 1.54 2.60
CA LEU A 12 3.47 2.42 2.60
C LEU A 12 3.02 2.67 1.17
N THR A 13 1.74 2.49 0.89
CA THR A 13 1.18 2.71 -0.43
C THR A 13 0.23 3.90 -0.40
N PRO A 14 0.49 4.96 -1.18
CA PRO A 14 -0.39 6.12 -1.28
C PRO A 14 -1.54 5.89 -2.26
N TYR A 15 -2.73 6.32 -1.86
CA TYR A 15 -3.96 6.30 -2.67
C TYR A 15 -4.63 7.66 -2.65
N CYS A 16 -5.44 7.93 -3.67
CA CYS A 16 -6.30 9.09 -3.79
C CYS A 16 -7.77 8.69 -3.65
N PHE A 17 -8.52 9.40 -2.82
CA PHE A 17 -9.98 9.33 -2.79
C PHE A 17 -10.60 10.42 -3.65
N ARG A 18 -11.62 10.06 -4.41
CA ARG A 18 -12.50 10.96 -5.17
C ARG A 18 -13.94 10.47 -5.08
N VAL A 19 -14.88 11.40 -5.14
CA VAL A 19 -16.32 11.09 -5.17
C VAL A 19 -16.89 11.54 -6.51
N TYR A 20 -17.16 10.58 -7.38
CA TYR A 20 -17.77 10.87 -8.67
C TYR A 20 -19.27 11.11 -8.52
N ASN A 21 -19.74 12.25 -9.03
CA ASN A 21 -21.12 12.66 -8.97
C ASN A 21 -21.63 13.07 -10.36
N LYS A 22 -22.50 12.25 -10.94
CA LYS A 22 -23.09 12.46 -12.26
C LYS A 22 -23.97 13.72 -12.35
N SER A 23 -24.46 14.21 -11.21
CA SER A 23 -25.34 15.40 -11.14
C SER A 23 -24.58 16.72 -11.23
N LEU A 24 -23.24 16.68 -11.23
CA LEU A 24 -22.42 17.87 -11.42
C LEU A 24 -22.26 18.14 -12.93
N ASP A 25 -22.36 19.43 -13.31
CA ASP A 25 -22.15 19.88 -14.66
C ASP A 25 -20.69 19.82 -15.09
N GLY A 26 -20.45 19.68 -16.40
CA GLY A 26 -19.13 19.71 -17.01
C GLY A 26 -18.67 18.35 -17.54
N ASP A 27 -17.41 18.32 -18.00
CA ASP A 27 -16.75 17.11 -18.48
C ASP A 27 -16.51 16.11 -17.36
N ARG A 28 -16.25 14.85 -17.71
CA ARG A 28 -16.07 13.75 -16.76
C ARG A 28 -15.09 14.10 -15.63
N ASP A 29 -14.01 14.81 -15.94
CA ASP A 29 -12.94 15.18 -14.98
C ASP A 29 -13.36 16.31 -14.04
N LYS A 30 -14.46 17.02 -14.33
CA LYS A 30 -15.04 18.08 -13.48
C LYS A 30 -16.16 17.56 -12.56
N ARG A 31 -16.61 16.31 -12.73
CA ARG A 31 -17.72 15.72 -11.97
C ARG A 31 -17.29 15.07 -10.66
N TYR A 32 -16.33 15.68 -9.96
CA TYR A 32 -15.92 15.23 -8.63
C TYR A 32 -16.41 16.19 -7.56
N SER A 33 -17.15 15.67 -6.59
CA SER A 33 -17.66 16.43 -5.46
C SER A 33 -16.53 16.95 -4.58
N ARG A 34 -16.70 18.13 -4.03
CA ARG A 34 -15.91 18.58 -2.86
C ARG A 34 -16.15 17.59 -1.72
N LEU A 35 -15.07 17.17 -1.07
CA LEU A 35 -15.12 16.10 -0.06
C LEU A 35 -15.63 16.59 1.31
N ASP A 36 -15.63 17.90 1.55
CA ASP A 36 -16.21 18.53 2.75
C ASP A 36 -17.69 18.90 2.58
N GLN A 37 -18.27 18.77 1.38
CA GLN A 37 -19.66 19.11 1.07
C GLN A 37 -20.27 18.19 0.00
N ILE A 38 -20.13 16.88 0.17
CA ILE A 38 -20.67 15.89 -0.75
C ILE A 38 -22.21 16.02 -0.80
N SER A 39 -22.77 16.31 -1.98
CA SER A 39 -24.19 16.61 -2.18
C SER A 39 -24.72 17.73 -1.25
N GLY A 40 -23.87 18.67 -0.83
CA GLY A 40 -24.22 19.77 0.07
C GLY A 40 -24.49 19.35 1.54
N LYS A 41 -24.33 18.07 1.87
CA LYS A 41 -24.79 17.51 3.14
C LYS A 41 -23.72 16.73 3.92
N PHE A 42 -22.84 15.99 3.24
CA PHE A 42 -21.92 15.07 3.90
C PHE A 42 -20.47 15.59 3.84
N ASP A 43 -19.76 15.41 4.95
CA ASP A 43 -18.31 15.60 5.01
C ASP A 43 -17.63 14.21 5.06
N LEU A 44 -16.69 13.94 4.14
CA LEU A 44 -16.00 12.66 4.06
C LEU A 44 -15.21 12.35 5.34
N LEU A 45 -14.64 13.38 5.99
CA LEU A 45 -13.91 13.21 7.25
C LEU A 45 -14.84 12.69 8.36
N ASP A 46 -16.02 13.30 8.51
CA ASP A 46 -16.98 12.89 9.53
C ASP A 46 -17.57 11.50 9.24
N MET A 47 -17.76 11.19 7.96
CA MET A 47 -18.20 9.84 7.55
C MET A 47 -17.14 8.79 7.88
N LEU A 48 -15.88 9.08 7.56
CA LEU A 48 -14.76 8.17 7.84
C LEU A 48 -14.58 7.97 9.34
N GLU A 49 -14.61 9.05 10.13
CA GLU A 49 -14.55 8.99 11.59
C GLU A 49 -15.61 8.07 12.17
N LYS A 50 -16.89 8.30 11.82
CA LYS A 50 -18.02 7.48 12.28
C LYS A 50 -17.83 6.01 11.89
N PHE A 51 -17.40 5.75 10.66
CA PHE A 51 -17.15 4.40 10.18
C PHE A 51 -16.05 3.68 10.99
N LEU A 52 -14.91 4.34 11.21
CA LEU A 52 -13.77 3.77 11.93
C LEU A 52 -14.11 3.51 13.40
N ILE A 53 -14.73 4.49 14.09
CA ILE A 53 -15.13 4.37 15.50
C ILE A 53 -16.13 3.23 15.67
N ALA A 54 -17.15 3.14 14.80
CA ALA A 54 -18.14 2.07 14.86
C ALA A 54 -17.58 0.66 14.68
N LYS A 55 -16.34 0.53 14.25
CA LYS A 55 -15.66 -0.76 13.99
C LYS A 55 -14.39 -0.94 14.83
N SER A 56 -14.23 -0.18 15.91
CA SER A 56 -13.06 -0.22 16.80
C SER A 56 -13.28 -1.02 18.09
N ASP A 57 -14.51 -1.38 18.42
CA ASP A 57 -14.88 -2.00 19.68
C ASP A 57 -14.54 -3.49 19.77
N LYS A 58 -14.69 -4.19 18.64
CA LYS A 58 -14.48 -5.65 18.55
C LYS A 58 -14.14 -6.08 17.14
N TYR A 59 -13.56 -7.27 17.02
CA TYR A 59 -13.33 -7.91 15.73
C TYR A 59 -14.64 -8.26 15.04
N ARG A 60 -14.69 -8.02 13.74
CA ARG A 60 -15.80 -8.30 12.83
C ARG A 60 -15.35 -9.28 11.76
N LEU A 61 -16.30 -10.05 11.24
CA LEU A 61 -16.04 -11.02 10.19
C LEU A 61 -16.33 -10.42 8.80
N SER A 62 -15.51 -10.77 7.83
CA SER A 62 -15.78 -10.66 6.41
C SER A 62 -15.78 -12.08 5.86
N GLU A 63 -16.96 -12.71 5.83
CA GLU A 63 -17.12 -14.12 5.48
C GLU A 63 -16.65 -14.41 4.05
N GLU A 64 -17.00 -13.54 3.10
CA GLU A 64 -16.64 -13.70 1.69
C GLU A 64 -15.10 -13.77 1.47
N SER A 65 -14.33 -13.03 2.27
CA SER A 65 -12.85 -13.03 2.18
C SER A 65 -12.18 -13.89 3.26
N GLN A 66 -12.96 -14.56 4.11
CA GLN A 66 -12.46 -15.29 5.29
C GLN A 66 -11.49 -14.47 6.14
N GLN A 67 -11.84 -13.21 6.39
CA GLN A 67 -11.03 -12.29 7.16
C GLN A 67 -11.77 -11.81 8.41
N VAL A 68 -11.01 -11.56 9.46
CA VAL A 68 -11.45 -10.80 10.63
C VAL A 68 -10.76 -9.45 10.64
N TYR A 69 -11.45 -8.43 11.11
CA TYR A 69 -10.89 -7.08 11.15
C TYR A 69 -11.43 -6.25 12.31
N CYS A 70 -10.58 -5.32 12.77
CA CYS A 70 -10.94 -4.31 13.78
C CYS A 70 -10.04 -3.08 13.57
N PHE A 71 -10.57 -1.88 13.79
CA PHE A 71 -9.72 -0.70 13.88
C PHE A 71 -9.28 -0.48 15.32
N GLY A 72 -8.03 -0.05 15.51
CA GLY A 72 -7.42 0.17 16.82
C GLY A 72 -6.64 1.48 16.89
N ASP A 73 -6.56 2.05 18.07
CA ASP A 73 -5.78 3.28 18.34
C ASP A 73 -6.09 4.45 17.39
N ILE A 74 -7.34 4.57 16.94
CA ILE A 74 -7.75 5.61 16.01
C ILE A 74 -7.59 6.98 16.65
N LYS A 75 -6.87 7.85 15.98
CA LYS A 75 -6.62 9.25 16.36
C LYS A 75 -7.14 10.17 15.25
N ILE A 76 -7.71 11.30 15.65
CA ILE A 76 -8.35 12.25 14.76
C ILE A 76 -7.83 13.65 15.07
N ASP A 77 -7.35 14.34 14.07
CA ASP A 77 -6.99 15.76 14.11
C ASP A 77 -7.97 16.54 13.22
N LYS A 78 -9.03 17.07 13.83
CA LYS A 78 -10.06 17.84 13.09
C LYS A 78 -9.49 19.11 12.45
N THR A 79 -8.48 19.73 13.06
CA THR A 79 -7.86 20.96 12.56
C THR A 79 -7.08 20.68 11.27
N LYS A 80 -6.27 19.63 11.28
CA LYS A 80 -5.50 19.19 10.10
C LYS A 80 -6.30 18.31 9.16
N ARG A 81 -7.50 17.92 9.57
CA ARG A 81 -8.39 17.01 8.85
C ARG A 81 -7.69 15.69 8.51
N GLU A 82 -7.06 15.11 9.50
CA GLU A 82 -6.33 13.84 9.43
C GLU A 82 -6.92 12.80 10.38
N VAL A 83 -6.93 11.54 9.94
CA VAL A 83 -7.29 10.37 10.74
C VAL A 83 -6.21 9.32 10.55
N TRP A 84 -5.75 8.71 11.63
CA TRP A 84 -4.75 7.63 11.55
C TRP A 84 -4.94 6.61 12.69
N GLY A 85 -4.37 5.44 12.52
CA GLY A 85 -4.39 4.37 13.50
C GLY A 85 -4.03 3.03 12.90
N TRP A 86 -4.48 1.96 13.54
CA TRP A 86 -4.29 0.59 13.08
C TRP A 86 -5.54 0.02 12.44
N PHE A 87 -5.36 -0.69 11.36
CA PHE A 87 -6.33 -1.62 10.81
C PHE A 87 -5.79 -3.02 11.01
N ASN A 88 -6.31 -3.69 12.03
CA ASN A 88 -5.93 -5.04 12.42
C ASN A 88 -6.72 -6.03 11.56
N VAL A 89 -6.03 -6.85 10.79
CA VAL A 89 -6.65 -7.80 9.85
C VAL A 89 -6.01 -9.16 9.99
N GLY A 90 -6.81 -10.21 9.97
CA GLY A 90 -6.34 -11.58 9.99
C GLY A 90 -7.14 -12.48 9.07
N VAL A 91 -6.55 -13.59 8.67
CA VAL A 91 -7.18 -14.64 7.87
C VAL A 91 -7.48 -15.84 8.76
N TYR A 92 -8.67 -16.41 8.62
CA TYR A 92 -9.09 -17.63 9.31
C TYR A 92 -9.50 -18.73 8.30
N GLY A 93 -9.91 -19.88 8.76
CA GLY A 93 -10.45 -20.96 7.93
C GLY A 93 -9.48 -22.11 7.64
N ILE A 94 -8.22 -22.01 8.07
CA ILE A 94 -7.21 -23.05 7.88
C ILE A 94 -6.59 -23.41 9.23
N ARG A 95 -6.49 -24.72 9.51
CA ARG A 95 -5.71 -25.25 10.64
C ARG A 95 -4.22 -25.19 10.28
N THR A 96 -3.40 -24.62 11.18
CA THR A 96 -1.93 -24.53 11.04
C THR A 96 -1.26 -24.71 12.40
N GLU A 97 0.03 -25.02 12.38
CA GLU A 97 0.85 -25.11 13.59
C GLU A 97 1.76 -23.89 13.68
N ILE A 98 1.94 -23.38 14.88
CA ILE A 98 2.93 -22.37 15.20
C ILE A 98 4.05 -23.07 15.95
N ILE A 99 5.22 -23.17 15.31
CA ILE A 99 6.40 -23.83 15.88
C ILE A 99 7.37 -22.79 16.46
N ASN A 100 8.02 -23.14 17.53
CA ASN A 100 9.13 -22.39 18.04
C ASN A 100 10.38 -22.68 17.19
N ILE A 101 10.89 -21.67 16.53
CA ILE A 101 12.05 -21.83 15.62
C ILE A 101 13.36 -22.24 16.33
N LYS A 102 13.45 -22.05 17.65
CA LYS A 102 14.63 -22.43 18.45
C LYS A 102 14.55 -23.86 18.95
N THR A 103 13.39 -24.27 19.47
CA THR A 103 13.16 -25.62 20.01
C THR A 103 12.66 -26.61 18.99
N GLN A 104 12.09 -26.10 17.85
CA GLN A 104 11.41 -26.87 16.81
C GLN A 104 10.17 -27.64 17.30
N GLU A 105 9.64 -27.26 18.45
CA GLU A 105 8.40 -27.79 19.02
C GLU A 105 7.20 -26.96 18.61
N VAL A 106 6.01 -27.55 18.61
CA VAL A 106 4.75 -26.87 18.36
C VAL A 106 4.36 -26.09 19.60
N ASP A 107 4.37 -24.74 19.53
CA ASP A 107 3.94 -23.87 20.61
C ASP A 107 2.41 -23.74 20.65
N PHE A 108 1.74 -23.74 19.47
CA PHE A 108 0.30 -23.57 19.38
C PHE A 108 -0.27 -24.19 18.10
N GLU A 109 -1.35 -24.95 18.24
CA GLU A 109 -2.17 -25.42 17.12
C GLU A 109 -3.30 -24.42 16.85
N LYS A 110 -3.20 -23.71 15.74
CA LYS A 110 -4.22 -22.77 15.29
C LYS A 110 -5.38 -23.53 14.64
N ALA A 111 -6.55 -23.52 15.27
CA ALA A 111 -7.77 -24.09 14.70
C ALA A 111 -8.29 -23.21 13.55
N LYS A 112 -9.22 -23.74 12.75
CA LYS A 112 -9.82 -22.99 11.62
C LYS A 112 -10.59 -21.72 12.04
N GLU A 113 -11.04 -21.66 13.29
CA GLU A 113 -11.71 -20.50 13.90
C GLU A 113 -10.76 -19.43 14.41
N ASN A 114 -9.45 -19.71 14.47
CA ASN A 114 -8.44 -18.76 14.90
C ASN A 114 -7.92 -17.96 13.71
N ALA A 115 -7.62 -16.68 13.93
CA ALA A 115 -7.00 -15.79 12.96
C ALA A 115 -5.66 -15.25 13.48
N GLU A 116 -4.66 -15.23 12.62
CA GLU A 116 -3.41 -14.53 12.86
C GLU A 116 -3.60 -13.06 12.47
N ILE A 117 -3.43 -12.13 13.43
CA ILE A 117 -3.71 -10.72 13.24
C ILE A 117 -2.45 -9.94 12.89
N ILE A 118 -2.47 -9.27 11.76
CA ILE A 118 -1.45 -8.32 11.33
C ILE A 118 -1.97 -6.91 11.50
N LYS A 119 -1.14 -6.02 12.08
CA LYS A 119 -1.46 -4.61 12.26
C LYS A 119 -0.99 -3.81 11.05
N HIS A 120 -1.94 -3.22 10.33
CA HIS A 120 -1.64 -2.33 9.20
C HIS A 120 -1.90 -0.88 9.61
N TYR A 121 -0.89 -0.03 9.49
CA TYR A 121 -1.07 1.40 9.71
C TYR A 121 -1.92 2.00 8.58
N VAL A 122 -2.85 2.88 8.95
CA VAL A 122 -3.67 3.63 8.01
C VAL A 122 -3.63 5.12 8.37
N HIS A 123 -3.54 5.97 7.34
CA HIS A 123 -3.56 7.42 7.51
C HIS A 123 -4.35 8.06 6.37
N PHE A 124 -5.26 8.95 6.74
CA PHE A 124 -6.11 9.67 5.79
C PHE A 124 -5.97 11.16 6.01
N ARG A 125 -5.83 11.92 4.93
CA ARG A 125 -5.84 13.38 4.95
C ARG A 125 -6.87 13.89 3.95
N ILE A 126 -7.90 14.59 4.45
CA ILE A 126 -9.07 15.01 3.71
C ILE A 126 -9.18 16.55 3.80
N PRO A 127 -8.52 17.32 2.93
CA PRO A 127 -8.51 18.79 3.01
C PRO A 127 -9.91 19.38 2.82
N LYS A 128 -10.14 20.57 3.37
CA LYS A 128 -11.31 21.37 3.03
C LYS A 128 -11.24 21.83 1.57
N THR A 129 -12.40 22.04 0.98
CA THR A 129 -12.56 22.59 -0.38
C THR A 129 -11.94 21.77 -1.51
N ALA A 130 -11.28 20.65 -1.19
CA ALA A 130 -10.69 19.75 -2.17
C ALA A 130 -11.69 18.70 -2.66
N ASN A 131 -11.53 18.27 -3.91
CA ASN A 131 -12.26 17.14 -4.50
C ASN A 131 -11.44 15.83 -4.47
N GLU A 132 -10.26 15.89 -3.90
CA GLU A 132 -9.34 14.77 -3.70
C GLU A 132 -8.84 14.70 -2.27
N ALA A 133 -8.64 13.48 -1.77
CA ALA A 133 -8.03 13.23 -0.47
C ALA A 133 -6.97 12.16 -0.60
N MET A 134 -6.05 12.13 0.34
CA MET A 134 -4.98 11.14 0.40
C MET A 134 -5.30 10.06 1.41
N ALA A 135 -4.99 8.81 1.06
CA ALA A 135 -4.96 7.67 1.96
C ALA A 135 -3.61 6.96 1.83
N PHE A 136 -2.97 6.71 2.95
CA PHE A 136 -1.72 5.96 3.04
C PHE A 136 -2.00 4.66 3.77
N LEU A 137 -1.80 3.53 3.10
CA LEU A 137 -2.05 2.22 3.65
C LEU A 137 -0.75 1.43 3.73
N HIS A 138 -0.48 0.91 4.91
CA HIS A 138 0.68 0.09 5.18
C HIS A 138 0.50 -1.33 4.64
N THR A 139 1.57 -1.87 4.08
CA THR A 139 1.69 -3.26 3.63
C THR A 139 2.79 -3.98 4.41
N PHE A 140 2.59 -5.25 4.65
CA PHE A 140 3.57 -6.14 5.27
C PHE A 140 3.79 -7.35 4.38
N ARG A 141 5.03 -7.65 4.00
CA ARG A 141 5.40 -8.72 3.06
C ARG A 141 4.57 -8.69 1.76
N GLY A 142 4.32 -7.49 1.24
CA GLY A 142 3.51 -7.30 0.04
C GLY A 142 2.00 -7.45 0.23
N ASN A 143 1.54 -7.86 1.41
CA ASN A 143 0.11 -7.96 1.74
C ASN A 143 -0.38 -6.63 2.33
N GLY A 144 -1.44 -6.09 1.76
CA GLY A 144 -2.04 -4.83 2.20
C GLY A 144 -3.54 -4.96 2.42
N VAL A 145 -4.12 -3.90 2.96
CA VAL A 145 -5.53 -3.88 3.38
C VAL A 145 -6.44 -3.07 2.46
N LYS A 146 -5.93 -2.59 1.34
CA LYS A 146 -6.67 -1.70 0.40
C LYS A 146 -8.00 -2.30 -0.04
N THR A 147 -8.01 -3.55 -0.46
CA THR A 147 -9.21 -4.20 -1.01
C THR A 147 -10.29 -4.34 0.04
N LEU A 148 -9.93 -4.84 1.23
CA LEU A 148 -10.87 -4.98 2.34
C LEU A 148 -11.39 -3.61 2.81
N PHE A 149 -10.48 -2.64 3.04
CA PHE A 149 -10.86 -1.29 3.47
C PHE A 149 -11.81 -0.63 2.46
N TYR A 150 -11.45 -0.67 1.16
CA TYR A 150 -12.24 -0.05 0.11
C TYR A 150 -13.62 -0.69 -0.04
N LYS A 151 -13.73 -2.01 0.06
CA LYS A 151 -15.01 -2.71 0.10
C LYS A 151 -15.88 -2.21 1.24
N LEU A 152 -15.37 -2.29 2.48
CA LEU A 152 -16.12 -1.96 3.69
C LEU A 152 -16.53 -0.47 3.75
N PHE A 153 -15.59 0.43 3.49
CA PHE A 153 -15.87 1.87 3.53
C PHE A 153 -16.66 2.34 2.30
N GLY A 154 -16.40 1.76 1.14
CA GLY A 154 -17.12 2.08 -0.09
C GLY A 154 -18.59 1.65 -0.04
N GLU A 155 -18.91 0.50 0.57
CA GLU A 155 -20.29 0.05 0.84
C GLU A 155 -20.99 1.02 1.79
N TYR A 156 -20.40 1.30 2.95
CA TYR A 156 -20.93 2.28 3.92
C TYR A 156 -21.16 3.65 3.27
N PHE A 157 -20.19 4.14 2.51
CA PHE A 157 -20.29 5.42 1.80
C PHE A 157 -21.46 5.45 0.82
N ARG A 158 -21.61 4.38 0.02
CA ARG A 158 -22.67 4.25 -0.99
C ARG A 158 -24.06 4.18 -0.33
N GLU A 159 -24.19 3.49 0.77
CA GLU A 159 -25.44 3.42 1.54
C GLU A 159 -25.91 4.80 2.00
N GLN A 160 -24.99 5.63 2.47
CA GLN A 160 -25.29 6.96 3.01
C GLN A 160 -25.55 8.00 1.90
N THR A 161 -24.73 7.98 0.84
CA THR A 161 -24.70 9.07 -0.15
C THR A 161 -25.35 8.73 -1.49
N LYS A 162 -25.52 7.45 -1.79
CA LYS A 162 -25.91 6.91 -3.11
C LYS A 162 -24.89 7.23 -4.22
N LEU A 163 -23.71 7.72 -3.86
CA LEU A 163 -22.60 7.99 -4.76
C LEU A 163 -21.52 6.91 -4.67
N VAL A 164 -20.56 6.94 -5.59
CA VAL A 164 -19.43 6.02 -5.63
C VAL A 164 -18.17 6.75 -5.16
N LEU A 165 -17.59 6.25 -4.07
CA LEU A 165 -16.23 6.60 -3.67
C LEU A 165 -15.25 5.86 -4.59
N GLN A 166 -14.29 6.56 -5.14
CA GLN A 166 -13.18 5.97 -5.88
C GLN A 166 -11.91 6.00 -5.03
N MET A 167 -11.14 4.93 -5.08
CA MET A 167 -9.84 4.82 -4.41
C MET A 167 -8.82 4.29 -5.42
N ASN A 168 -8.03 5.18 -5.98
CA ASN A 168 -7.04 4.87 -7.00
C ASN A 168 -5.62 5.04 -6.45
N PRO A 169 -4.60 4.36 -6.99
CA PRO A 169 -3.22 4.67 -6.68
C PRO A 169 -2.96 6.18 -6.87
N LEU A 170 -2.24 6.77 -5.94
CA LEU A 170 -1.86 8.18 -6.04
C LEU A 170 -0.67 8.31 -6.99
N ALA A 171 -0.98 8.25 -8.28
CA ALA A 171 -0.06 8.57 -9.36
C ALA A 171 -0.32 10.03 -9.76
N TYR A 172 0.25 10.96 -9.00
CA TYR A 172 0.07 12.38 -9.28
C TYR A 172 1.05 12.81 -10.36
N ASP A 173 0.55 13.34 -11.48
CA ASP A 173 1.34 13.68 -12.66
C ASP A 173 2.57 14.54 -12.30
N LYS A 174 2.39 15.61 -11.53
CA LYS A 174 3.51 16.50 -11.15
C LYS A 174 4.51 15.90 -10.18
N ALA A 175 4.04 15.15 -9.17
CA ALA A 175 4.94 14.45 -8.24
C ALA A 175 5.58 13.24 -8.92
N MET A 176 4.85 12.59 -9.82
CA MET A 176 5.33 11.46 -10.59
C MET A 176 6.34 11.88 -11.65
N ASP A 177 6.14 13.05 -12.32
CA ASP A 177 7.04 13.55 -13.36
C ASP A 177 8.49 13.66 -12.88
N ALA A 178 8.71 14.15 -11.67
CA ALA A 178 10.05 14.19 -11.08
C ALA A 178 10.65 12.79 -10.92
N TRP A 179 9.84 11.80 -10.51
CA TRP A 179 10.29 10.41 -10.35
C TRP A 179 10.46 9.67 -11.68
N LEU A 180 9.74 10.05 -12.73
CA LEU A 180 9.89 9.45 -14.06
C LEU A 180 11.29 9.59 -14.61
N ASP A 181 11.97 10.68 -14.29
CA ASP A 181 13.35 10.92 -14.71
C ASP A 181 14.40 10.34 -13.76
N ALA A 182 13.98 9.85 -12.59
CA ALA A 182 14.90 9.25 -11.63
C ALA A 182 15.53 7.97 -12.17
N PRO A 183 16.85 7.77 -11.95
CA PRO A 183 17.54 6.57 -12.38
C PRO A 183 17.07 5.35 -11.60
N ALA A 184 16.82 4.26 -12.31
CA ALA A 184 16.56 2.96 -11.72
C ALA A 184 17.83 2.44 -11.03
N LYS A 185 17.70 2.06 -9.77
CA LYS A 185 18.78 1.50 -8.95
C LYS A 185 18.74 -0.02 -8.90
N GLU A 186 17.54 -0.57 -8.89
CA GLU A 186 17.30 -2.00 -8.83
C GLU A 186 16.02 -2.35 -9.59
N ILE A 187 16.01 -3.54 -10.18
CA ILE A 187 14.79 -4.20 -10.67
C ILE A 187 14.64 -5.44 -9.84
N LYS A 188 13.46 -5.59 -9.20
CA LYS A 188 13.13 -6.73 -8.34
C LYS A 188 12.01 -7.52 -8.99
N LEU A 189 12.18 -8.83 -9.07
CA LEU A 189 11.14 -9.77 -9.47
C LEU A 189 10.78 -10.61 -8.25
N THR A 190 9.55 -10.42 -7.73
CA THR A 190 9.06 -11.14 -6.55
C THR A 190 8.46 -12.49 -6.94
N LYS A 191 8.56 -13.47 -6.05
CA LYS A 191 8.13 -14.86 -6.30
C LYS A 191 8.72 -15.41 -7.60
N PHE A 192 10.01 -15.21 -7.77
CA PHE A 192 10.73 -15.68 -8.94
C PHE A 192 10.70 -17.20 -9.00
N VAL A 193 10.12 -17.73 -10.06
CA VAL A 193 10.19 -19.15 -10.39
C VAL A 193 11.46 -19.34 -11.21
N GLY A 194 12.54 -19.77 -10.55
CA GLY A 194 13.84 -19.95 -11.19
C GLY A 194 13.81 -20.92 -12.38
N VAL A 195 14.87 -20.90 -13.19
CA VAL A 195 15.10 -21.95 -14.18
C VAL A 195 15.16 -23.31 -13.45
N GLU A 196 14.53 -24.35 -13.97
CA GLU A 196 14.27 -25.63 -13.28
C GLU A 196 15.47 -26.18 -12.49
N ASP A 197 16.67 -26.13 -13.04
CA ASP A 197 17.90 -26.57 -12.37
C ASP A 197 18.32 -25.80 -11.12
N VAL A 198 17.91 -24.53 -11.01
CA VAL A 198 18.19 -23.66 -9.85
C VAL A 198 17.08 -23.78 -8.82
N ALA A 199 15.82 -23.91 -9.25
CA ALA A 199 14.66 -24.06 -8.40
C ALA A 199 14.76 -25.32 -7.52
N ASP A 200 15.19 -26.46 -8.07
CA ASP A 200 15.39 -27.69 -7.34
C ASP A 200 16.49 -27.62 -6.27
N LYS A 201 17.55 -26.86 -6.55
CA LYS A 201 18.62 -26.63 -5.57
C LYS A 201 18.19 -25.70 -4.43
N LEU A 202 17.37 -24.69 -4.74
CA LEU A 202 16.86 -23.73 -3.77
C LEU A 202 15.74 -24.32 -2.90
N ASN A 203 14.89 -25.17 -3.48
CA ASN A 203 13.91 -25.94 -2.72
C ASN A 203 14.53 -26.83 -1.63
N LYS A 204 15.73 -27.38 -1.90
CA LYS A 204 16.52 -28.13 -0.90
C LYS A 204 17.00 -27.26 0.28
N LEU A 205 17.04 -25.93 0.13
CA LEU A 205 17.37 -24.97 1.19
C LEU A 205 16.15 -24.57 2.02
N GLY A 206 14.95 -25.11 1.73
CA GLY A 206 13.72 -24.86 2.51
C GLY A 206 13.10 -23.48 2.30
N HIS A 207 13.49 -22.73 1.26
CA HIS A 207 12.92 -21.42 0.94
C HIS A 207 11.84 -21.55 -0.13
N HIS A 208 10.63 -21.07 0.18
CA HIS A 208 9.48 -21.06 -0.74
C HIS A 208 9.28 -19.75 -1.51
N GLU A 209 9.92 -18.67 -1.08
CA GLU A 209 9.83 -17.37 -1.77
C GLU A 209 11.21 -16.92 -2.22
N GLN A 210 11.34 -16.68 -3.54
CA GLN A 210 12.59 -16.22 -4.16
C GLN A 210 12.37 -14.82 -4.72
N GLU A 211 13.37 -13.97 -4.57
CA GLU A 211 13.41 -12.65 -5.19
C GLU A 211 14.65 -12.55 -6.08
N LEU A 212 14.44 -12.20 -7.36
CA LEU A 212 15.54 -11.87 -8.26
C LEU A 212 15.76 -10.35 -8.21
N ILE A 213 16.96 -9.92 -7.80
CA ILE A 213 17.35 -8.51 -7.76
C ILE A 213 18.41 -8.25 -8.85
N ILE A 214 18.07 -7.40 -9.80
CA ILE A 214 18.98 -6.96 -10.86
C ILE A 214 19.51 -5.57 -10.49
N LYS A 215 20.82 -5.45 -10.37
CA LYS A 215 21.52 -4.18 -10.09
C LYS A 215 22.30 -3.72 -11.32
N PRO A 216 22.56 -2.41 -11.48
CA PRO A 216 23.39 -1.93 -12.58
C PRO A 216 24.81 -2.48 -12.46
N PRO A 217 25.49 -2.73 -13.58
CA PRO A 217 26.91 -3.07 -13.55
C PRO A 217 27.73 -1.91 -12.96
N ARG A 218 28.93 -2.20 -12.49
CA ARG A 218 29.85 -1.19 -11.93
C ARG A 218 30.04 -0.06 -12.94
N LYS A 219 29.67 1.19 -12.61
CA LYS A 219 29.64 2.37 -13.49
C LYS A 219 28.56 2.34 -14.60
N GLY A 220 27.59 1.41 -14.56
CA GLY A 220 26.45 1.35 -15.48
C GLY A 220 25.18 1.97 -14.89
N GLN A 221 24.12 2.02 -15.70
CA GLN A 221 22.79 2.47 -15.33
C GLN A 221 21.74 1.49 -15.84
N LEU A 222 20.63 1.35 -15.11
CA LEU A 222 19.49 0.54 -15.51
C LEU A 222 18.43 1.32 -16.32
N GLY A 223 18.70 2.58 -16.69
CA GLY A 223 17.72 3.45 -17.32
C GLY A 223 16.95 4.30 -16.31
N ARG A 224 15.89 4.97 -16.77
CA ARG A 224 15.00 5.82 -15.95
C ARG A 224 13.67 5.15 -15.76
N LEU A 225 12.91 5.53 -14.72
CA LEU A 225 11.59 4.96 -14.45
C LEU A 225 10.65 5.03 -15.67
N ARG A 226 10.63 6.15 -16.40
CA ARG A 226 9.84 6.31 -17.63
C ARG A 226 10.08 5.24 -18.69
N ASP A 227 11.30 4.72 -18.79
CA ASP A 227 11.68 3.72 -19.78
C ASP A 227 10.96 2.39 -19.54
N TYR A 228 10.66 2.08 -18.27
CA TYR A 228 9.95 0.87 -17.85
C TYR A 228 8.43 1.00 -17.93
N LEU A 229 7.91 2.23 -17.92
CA LEU A 229 6.47 2.50 -17.97
C LEU A 229 5.95 2.76 -19.38
N LYS A 230 6.82 3.17 -20.31
CA LYS A 230 6.45 3.53 -21.69
C LYS A 230 6.37 2.30 -22.59
N LYS A 231 5.15 1.96 -23.05
CA LYS A 231 4.94 0.90 -24.05
C LYS A 231 5.79 1.18 -25.31
N GLY A 232 6.42 0.11 -25.84
CA GLY A 232 7.31 0.20 -27.01
C GLY A 232 8.77 0.53 -26.68
N ASN A 233 9.11 0.85 -25.42
CA ASN A 233 10.50 0.96 -24.99
C ASN A 233 11.08 -0.45 -24.72
N LYS A 234 12.37 -0.66 -25.06
CA LYS A 234 13.06 -1.94 -24.83
C LYS A 234 13.08 -2.37 -23.36
N HIS A 235 13.18 -1.42 -22.43
CA HIS A 235 13.16 -1.72 -21.01
C HIS A 235 11.75 -2.19 -20.54
N HIS A 236 10.69 -1.59 -21.09
CA HIS A 236 9.32 -2.04 -20.84
C HIS A 236 9.11 -3.47 -21.38
N ALA A 237 9.56 -3.76 -22.60
CA ALA A 237 9.48 -5.10 -23.20
C ALA A 237 10.19 -6.15 -22.34
N ALA A 238 11.44 -5.86 -21.92
CA ALA A 238 12.21 -6.75 -21.04
C ALA A 238 11.50 -7.02 -19.69
N VAL A 239 10.86 -6.01 -19.10
CA VAL A 239 10.11 -6.17 -17.84
C VAL A 239 8.85 -7.01 -18.04
N VAL A 240 8.16 -6.84 -19.16
CA VAL A 240 6.98 -7.68 -19.51
C VAL A 240 7.40 -9.14 -19.68
N GLU A 241 8.52 -9.41 -20.34
CA GLU A 241 9.08 -10.75 -20.46
C GLU A 241 9.46 -11.35 -19.09
N LEU A 242 10.13 -10.56 -18.24
CA LEU A 242 10.49 -10.97 -16.88
C LEU A 242 9.26 -11.29 -16.02
N SER A 243 8.12 -10.61 -16.24
CA SER A 243 6.90 -10.88 -15.49
C SER A 243 6.32 -12.29 -15.70
N GLY A 244 6.75 -12.96 -16.77
CA GLY A 244 6.44 -14.39 -17.02
C GLY A 244 7.13 -15.36 -16.06
N PHE A 245 8.19 -14.92 -15.39
CA PHE A 245 9.00 -15.75 -14.48
C PHE A 245 8.74 -15.47 -13.00
N GLY A 246 7.75 -14.64 -12.66
CA GLY A 246 7.41 -14.31 -11.29
C GLY A 246 6.07 -13.59 -11.18
N ASN A 247 5.77 -13.08 -9.98
CA ASN A 247 4.45 -12.47 -9.72
C ASN A 247 4.42 -10.97 -10.11
N GLN A 248 5.42 -10.21 -9.69
CA GLN A 248 5.47 -8.75 -9.91
C GLN A 248 6.88 -8.31 -10.21
N VAL A 249 7.04 -7.45 -11.21
CA VAL A 249 8.29 -6.75 -11.46
C VAL A 249 8.20 -5.35 -10.89
N LYS A 250 9.15 -5.01 -10.04
CA LYS A 250 9.25 -3.71 -9.37
C LYS A 250 10.54 -3.02 -9.76
N THR A 251 10.50 -1.71 -9.96
CA THR A 251 11.67 -0.87 -10.18
C THR A 251 11.88 0.04 -8.99
N VAL A 252 13.04 -0.05 -8.35
CA VAL A 252 13.45 0.85 -7.29
C VAL A 252 14.19 2.03 -7.91
N VAL A 253 13.73 3.23 -7.64
CA VAL A 253 14.37 4.49 -8.06
C VAL A 253 14.77 5.32 -6.85
N GLU A 254 15.79 6.14 -7.01
CA GLU A 254 16.28 7.01 -5.94
C GLU A 254 16.41 8.45 -6.45
N MET A 255 15.90 9.38 -5.64
CA MET A 255 15.98 10.81 -5.89
C MET A 255 16.16 11.54 -4.57
N ASN A 256 17.20 12.41 -4.47
CA ASN A 256 17.50 13.19 -3.27
C ASN A 256 17.59 12.35 -1.98
N GLY A 257 18.23 11.17 -2.06
CA GLY A 257 18.39 10.24 -0.94
C GLY A 257 17.12 9.48 -0.54
N LYS A 258 15.99 9.69 -1.24
CA LYS A 258 14.74 8.97 -1.03
C LYS A 258 14.58 7.86 -2.06
N LYS A 259 14.15 6.69 -1.61
CA LYS A 259 13.84 5.56 -2.48
C LYS A 259 12.32 5.40 -2.64
N ARG A 260 11.89 5.04 -3.84
CA ARG A 260 10.52 4.68 -4.18
C ARG A 260 10.53 3.44 -5.05
N THR A 261 9.58 2.57 -4.82
CA THR A 261 9.41 1.33 -5.59
C THR A 261 8.14 1.43 -6.41
N PHE A 262 8.25 1.18 -7.70
CA PHE A 262 7.12 1.25 -8.63
C PHE A 262 6.90 -0.10 -9.27
N ASN A 263 5.65 -0.59 -9.28
CA ASN A 263 5.28 -1.74 -10.06
C ASN A 263 5.35 -1.37 -11.54
N VAL A 264 6.04 -2.19 -12.32
CA VAL A 264 6.25 -2.00 -13.77
C VAL A 264 5.80 -3.27 -14.53
N GLY A 265 5.64 -3.16 -15.84
CA GLY A 265 5.15 -4.30 -16.66
C GLY A 265 3.64 -4.32 -16.89
N HIS A 266 2.88 -3.44 -16.20
CA HIS A 266 1.46 -3.20 -16.47
C HIS A 266 1.24 -1.79 -17.00
N SER A 267 -0.02 -1.44 -17.39
CA SER A 267 -0.29 -0.11 -17.96
C SER A 267 0.12 1.01 -16.99
N SER A 268 0.79 2.03 -17.49
CA SER A 268 1.31 3.18 -16.73
C SER A 268 0.24 3.94 -15.90
N ALA A 269 -1.03 3.85 -16.30
CA ALA A 269 -2.14 4.47 -15.59
C ALA A 269 -2.40 3.89 -14.18
N ASN A 270 -1.80 2.74 -13.83
CA ASN A 270 -1.99 2.04 -12.57
C ASN A 270 -0.66 1.71 -11.87
N ALA A 271 0.40 2.45 -12.15
CA ALA A 271 1.68 2.26 -11.47
C ALA A 271 1.51 2.49 -9.97
N LEU A 272 1.51 1.42 -9.20
CA LEU A 272 1.46 1.48 -7.75
C LEU A 272 2.82 1.92 -7.23
N CYS A 273 2.85 3.02 -6.48
CA CYS A 273 4.04 3.48 -5.77
C CYS A 273 4.06 2.86 -4.37
N GLU A 274 5.12 2.15 -4.04
CA GLU A 274 5.39 1.66 -2.68
C GLU A 274 6.55 2.45 -2.09
N ILE A 275 6.38 2.93 -0.88
CA ILE A 275 7.38 3.67 -0.12
C ILE A 275 7.86 2.76 0.98
N GLU A 276 9.06 2.21 0.85
CA GLU A 276 9.65 1.38 1.89
C GLU A 276 9.89 2.20 3.17
N LEU A 277 9.71 1.59 4.34
CA LEU A 277 10.02 2.23 5.61
C LEU A 277 11.50 2.63 5.65
N ASP A 278 11.77 3.79 6.25
CA ASP A 278 13.13 4.25 6.50
C ASP A 278 13.55 4.06 7.97
N GLU A 279 14.81 4.35 8.28
CA GLU A 279 15.38 4.20 9.61
C GLU A 279 14.75 5.09 10.70
N LYS A 280 13.88 6.05 10.32
CA LYS A 280 13.14 6.88 11.27
C LYS A 280 11.98 6.15 11.93
N VAL A 281 11.53 5.05 11.32
CA VAL A 281 10.44 4.23 11.85
C VAL A 281 11.00 3.22 12.83
N ILE A 282 10.63 3.39 14.10
CA ILE A 282 11.06 2.51 15.18
C ILE A 282 10.24 1.24 15.15
N MET A 283 10.92 0.11 15.12
CA MET A 283 10.33 -1.23 15.18
C MET A 283 10.30 -1.74 16.62
N ASP A 284 9.25 -2.46 16.97
CA ASP A 284 9.07 -3.16 18.23
C ASP A 284 8.62 -4.59 17.91
N GLU A 285 9.47 -5.57 18.16
CA GLU A 285 9.27 -6.99 17.82
C GLU A 285 8.75 -7.19 16.37
N GLY A 286 9.37 -6.50 15.41
CA GLY A 286 8.99 -6.60 13.99
C GLY A 286 7.75 -5.79 13.58
N VAL A 287 7.13 -5.02 14.50
CA VAL A 287 5.98 -4.17 14.21
C VAL A 287 6.37 -2.69 14.33
N PRO A 288 6.03 -1.81 13.36
CA PRO A 288 6.29 -0.38 13.49
C PRO A 288 5.54 0.23 14.69
N THR A 289 6.19 1.10 15.46
CA THR A 289 5.49 1.82 16.54
C THR A 289 4.56 2.90 15.97
N LEU A 290 3.35 3.05 16.51
CA LEU A 290 2.35 4.02 16.03
C LEU A 290 2.90 5.45 15.97
N LYS A 291 3.67 5.85 16.98
CA LYS A 291 4.22 7.21 17.09
C LYS A 291 5.25 7.52 16.00
N SER A 292 6.19 6.61 15.75
CA SER A 292 7.22 6.81 14.72
C SER A 292 6.61 6.72 13.32
N MET A 293 5.72 5.76 13.10
CA MET A 293 5.00 5.58 11.85
C MET A 293 4.18 6.83 11.49
N ASN A 294 3.42 7.37 12.45
CA ASN A 294 2.64 8.59 12.21
C ASN A 294 3.52 9.80 11.88
N ARG A 295 4.66 9.97 12.57
CA ARG A 295 5.61 11.06 12.26
C ARG A 295 6.12 10.95 10.82
N TRP A 296 6.58 9.78 10.44
CA TRP A 296 7.13 9.51 9.12
C TRP A 296 6.08 9.67 8.01
N VAL A 297 4.87 9.13 8.20
CA VAL A 297 3.79 9.26 7.21
C VAL A 297 3.33 10.71 7.06
N LYS A 298 3.30 11.50 8.12
CA LYS A 298 3.01 12.94 8.03
C LYS A 298 4.03 13.72 7.19
N GLU A 299 5.31 13.38 7.26
CA GLU A 299 6.33 13.98 6.39
C GLU A 299 6.02 13.68 4.92
N ILE A 300 5.67 12.43 4.62
CA ILE A 300 5.28 12.00 3.27
C ILE A 300 3.98 12.69 2.83
N ALA A 301 2.95 12.72 3.67
CA ALA A 301 1.68 13.36 3.36
C ALA A 301 1.85 14.86 3.08
N ASN A 302 2.75 15.55 3.77
CA ASN A 302 3.07 16.95 3.49
C ASN A 302 3.79 17.11 2.15
N GLU A 303 4.70 16.20 1.80
CA GLU A 303 5.37 16.19 0.49
C GLU A 303 4.35 16.07 -0.66
N TYR A 304 3.41 15.14 -0.56
CA TYR A 304 2.34 14.98 -1.54
C TYR A 304 1.37 16.17 -1.56
N ALA A 305 0.99 16.70 -0.39
CA ALA A 305 0.08 17.85 -0.31
C ALA A 305 0.63 19.11 -1.00
N ASN A 306 1.92 19.40 -0.84
CA ASN A 306 2.59 20.53 -1.49
C ASN A 306 2.60 20.43 -3.03
N THR A 307 2.37 19.23 -3.54
CA THR A 307 2.32 18.98 -5.00
C THR A 307 0.89 18.92 -5.53
N MET A 308 -0.06 18.49 -4.68
CA MET A 308 -1.47 18.31 -5.04
C MET A 308 -2.30 19.59 -4.92
N TYR A 309 -1.99 20.43 -3.94
CA TYR A 309 -2.76 21.63 -3.57
C TYR A 309 -1.88 22.86 -3.66
#